data_11f57cf4784f46dbaa1578cdd5d75f6f
#
_entry.id   11f57cf4784f46dbaa1578cdd5d75f6f
#
_cell.length_a   1.000
_cell.length_b   1.000
_cell.length_c   1.000
_cell.angle_alpha   90.00
_cell.angle_beta   90.00
_cell.angle_gamma   90.00
#
_symmetry.space_group_name_H-M   'P 1'
#
loop_
_entity.id
_entity.type
_entity.pdbx_description
1 polymer ?
#
loop_
_entity_poly.entity_id
_entity_poly.type
_entity_poly.pdbx_seq_one_letter_code
_entity_poly.pdbx_strand_id
1 'polypeptide(L)'
;RGIGFRYQASGPGEGFDPDRIRPGVRRLYETHQFRDVKALREAGSASDSVIVIIEVVEFPRIDAVRFEDNDHVGEDDLEKAIKVEKGTFVRPSLTARDKEAIQDIYREKGYYRAAVTDTVVMDAKTKEKTLVYWIKEGEKVKVKHIDFIGTQLMDSEYIRSVMKTKTDTWLRGGDFNPKDLQEDRERVIQLYKSEGYLDATVNEPELDFSD
;
A
#
# COMPACT_ATOMS: atom_id res chain seq x y z
N ARG A 1 -25.45 -5.49 -9.54
CA ARG A 1 -26.89 -5.22 -9.31
C ARG A 1 -26.95 -4.13 -8.26
N GLY A 2 -27.42 -2.90 -8.66
CA GLY A 2 -27.67 -1.83 -7.71
C GLY A 2 -28.87 -2.18 -6.83
N ILE A 3 -28.79 -1.93 -5.53
CA ILE A 3 -29.91 -2.00 -4.61
C ILE A 3 -30.55 -0.62 -4.63
N GLY A 4 -31.78 -0.51 -5.14
CA GLY A 4 -32.54 0.73 -5.14
C GLY A 4 -33.39 0.83 -3.88
N PHE A 5 -33.24 1.92 -3.11
CA PHE A 5 -34.16 2.27 -2.04
C PHE A 5 -35.16 3.29 -2.57
N ARG A 6 -36.45 3.03 -2.39
CA ARG A 6 -37.49 4.02 -2.67
C ARG A 6 -37.84 4.77 -1.40
N TYR A 7 -37.67 6.07 -1.41
CA TYR A 7 -38.17 6.96 -0.37
C TYR A 7 -39.33 7.77 -0.92
N GLN A 8 -40.48 7.64 -0.30
CA GLN A 8 -41.67 8.45 -0.62
C GLN A 8 -41.71 9.61 0.37
N ALA A 9 -41.40 10.81 -0.08
CA ALA A 9 -41.68 12.01 0.68
C ALA A 9 -43.16 12.32 0.57
N SER A 10 -43.91 12.20 1.64
CA SER A 10 -45.30 12.51 1.68
C SER A 10 -45.65 13.42 2.87
N GLY A 11 -45.71 14.71 2.57
CA GLY A 11 -46.47 15.69 3.31
C GLY A 11 -47.20 16.58 2.28
N PRO A 12 -48.49 16.83 2.38
CA PRO A 12 -49.16 17.75 1.50
C PRO A 12 -48.54 19.15 1.65
N GLY A 13 -47.93 19.68 0.60
CA GLY A 13 -47.37 21.03 0.54
C GLY A 13 -45.87 21.18 0.65
N GLU A 14 -45.07 20.13 0.88
CA GLU A 14 -43.59 20.20 0.82
C GLU A 14 -43.11 19.87 -0.60
N GLY A 15 -42.61 20.87 -1.32
CA GLY A 15 -41.98 20.70 -2.62
C GLY A 15 -40.71 19.84 -2.48
N PHE A 16 -40.36 19.12 -3.58
CA PHE A 16 -39.09 18.39 -3.66
C PHE A 16 -37.92 19.37 -3.54
N ASP A 17 -37.10 19.21 -2.51
CA ASP A 17 -35.88 19.98 -2.27
C ASP A 17 -34.65 19.09 -2.45
N PRO A 18 -33.84 19.26 -3.52
CA PRO A 18 -32.61 18.50 -3.73
C PRO A 18 -31.60 18.66 -2.60
N ASP A 19 -31.62 19.80 -1.90
CA ASP A 19 -30.66 20.08 -0.83
C ASP A 19 -30.90 19.23 0.42
N ARG A 20 -32.10 18.70 0.59
CA ARG A 20 -32.43 17.74 1.66
C ARG A 20 -31.87 16.34 1.40
N ILE A 21 -31.57 15.98 0.13
CA ILE A 21 -31.06 14.67 -0.26
C ILE A 21 -29.53 14.63 -0.17
N ARG A 22 -28.85 15.74 -0.50
CA ARG A 22 -27.37 15.83 -0.48
C ARG A 22 -26.71 15.32 0.82
N PRO A 23 -27.20 15.69 2.03
CA PRO A 23 -26.63 15.16 3.27
C PRO A 23 -26.76 13.63 3.39
N GLY A 24 -27.86 13.06 2.91
CA GLY A 24 -28.09 11.62 2.88
C GLY A 24 -27.09 10.89 1.95
N VAL A 25 -26.91 11.40 0.74
CA VAL A 25 -25.94 10.87 -0.23
C VAL A 25 -24.51 10.96 0.35
N ARG A 26 -24.17 12.11 0.97
CA ARG A 26 -22.85 12.28 1.61
C ARG A 26 -22.60 11.26 2.71
N ARG A 27 -23.59 11.02 3.58
CA ARG A 27 -23.51 10.00 4.63
C ARG A 27 -23.29 8.59 4.06
N LEU A 28 -23.91 8.26 2.91
CA LEU A 28 -23.68 6.97 2.27
C LEU A 28 -22.21 6.84 1.81
N TYR A 29 -21.61 7.87 1.21
CA TYR A 29 -20.20 7.86 0.87
C TYR A 29 -19.29 7.76 2.12
N GLU A 30 -19.66 8.42 3.21
CA GLU A 30 -18.92 8.37 4.48
C GLU A 30 -18.91 6.98 5.12
N THR A 31 -19.84 6.09 4.78
CA THR A 31 -19.81 4.69 5.21
C THR A 31 -18.66 3.88 4.56
N HIS A 32 -18.10 4.40 3.48
CA HIS A 32 -17.06 3.76 2.69
C HIS A 32 -17.43 2.38 2.09
N GLN A 33 -18.70 2.06 2.02
CA GLN A 33 -19.22 0.81 1.47
C GLN A 33 -19.55 0.92 -0.02
N PHE A 34 -19.79 2.15 -0.50
CA PHE A 34 -20.29 2.41 -1.83
C PHE A 34 -19.22 3.04 -2.74
N ARG A 35 -19.10 2.47 -3.93
CA ARG A 35 -18.25 3.02 -5.00
C ARG A 35 -18.93 4.18 -5.71
N ASP A 36 -20.27 4.09 -5.85
CA ASP A 36 -21.09 5.11 -6.50
C ASP A 36 -22.45 5.21 -5.82
N VAL A 37 -22.95 6.44 -5.70
CA VAL A 37 -24.29 6.73 -5.14
C VAL A 37 -24.94 7.80 -6.03
N LYS A 38 -26.06 7.47 -6.67
CA LYS A 38 -26.82 8.37 -7.53
C LYS A 38 -28.22 8.57 -6.96
N ALA A 39 -28.64 9.82 -6.90
CA ALA A 39 -30.03 10.18 -6.61
C ALA A 39 -30.75 10.51 -7.92
N LEU A 40 -31.74 9.74 -8.26
CA LEU A 40 -32.61 9.94 -9.42
C LEU A 40 -33.99 10.41 -8.99
N ARG A 41 -34.68 11.13 -9.86
CA ARG A 41 -36.04 11.62 -9.66
C ARG A 41 -36.97 11.06 -10.74
N GLU A 42 -38.05 10.45 -10.29
CA GLU A 42 -39.17 10.05 -11.17
C GLU A 42 -40.46 10.75 -10.79
N ALA A 43 -41.38 10.90 -11.73
CA ALA A 43 -42.72 11.36 -11.42
C ALA A 43 -43.48 10.31 -10.61
N GLY A 44 -44.13 10.73 -9.55
CA GLY A 44 -44.97 9.83 -8.75
C GLY A 44 -46.34 9.62 -9.41
N SER A 45 -47.10 8.71 -8.85
CA SER A 45 -48.46 8.37 -9.35
C SER A 45 -49.50 9.44 -9.11
N ALA A 46 -49.27 10.40 -8.22
CA ALA A 46 -50.13 11.56 -7.99
C ALA A 46 -49.50 12.79 -8.67
N SER A 47 -50.32 13.73 -9.14
CA SER A 47 -49.90 14.90 -9.93
C SER A 47 -48.85 15.79 -9.26
N ASP A 48 -48.73 15.72 -7.91
CA ASP A 48 -47.78 16.52 -7.11
C ASP A 48 -46.78 15.67 -6.31
N SER A 49 -46.58 14.41 -6.72
CA SER A 49 -45.66 13.50 -6.03
C SER A 49 -44.39 13.23 -6.85
N VAL A 50 -43.27 13.07 -6.14
CA VAL A 50 -41.97 12.74 -6.71
C VAL A 50 -41.40 11.52 -5.99
N ILE A 51 -40.92 10.56 -6.76
CA ILE A 51 -40.20 9.42 -6.25
C ILE A 51 -38.71 9.73 -6.35
N VAL A 52 -37.99 9.63 -5.22
CA VAL A 52 -36.55 9.71 -5.20
C VAL A 52 -36.00 8.29 -5.15
N ILE A 53 -35.15 7.95 -6.12
CA ILE A 53 -34.50 6.65 -6.21
C ILE A 53 -33.03 6.89 -5.91
N ILE A 54 -32.50 6.19 -4.90
CA ILE A 54 -31.07 6.17 -4.61
C ILE A 54 -30.51 4.88 -5.20
N GLU A 55 -29.74 5.01 -6.27
CA GLU A 55 -28.97 3.91 -6.84
C GLU A 55 -27.60 3.87 -6.17
N VAL A 56 -27.19 2.70 -5.71
CA VAL A 56 -25.89 2.50 -5.09
C VAL A 56 -25.12 1.37 -5.77
N VAL A 57 -23.83 1.55 -5.88
CA VAL A 57 -22.89 0.51 -6.31
C VAL A 57 -21.95 0.23 -5.17
N GLU A 58 -22.04 -0.94 -4.58
CA GLU A 58 -21.20 -1.34 -3.45
C GLU A 58 -19.79 -1.72 -3.91
N PHE A 59 -18.80 -1.45 -3.06
CA PHE A 59 -17.52 -2.12 -3.18
C PHE A 59 -17.68 -3.63 -2.89
N PRO A 60 -16.88 -4.50 -3.49
CA PRO A 60 -16.94 -5.93 -3.16
C PRO A 60 -16.57 -6.13 -1.70
N ARG A 61 -17.42 -6.84 -0.96
CA ARG A 61 -17.10 -7.35 0.36
C ARG A 61 -16.49 -8.72 0.18
N ILE A 62 -15.30 -8.94 0.74
CA ILE A 62 -14.56 -10.18 0.56
C ILE A 62 -14.79 -11.19 1.67
N ASP A 63 -14.63 -12.44 1.33
CA ASP A 63 -14.76 -13.59 2.22
C ASP A 63 -13.40 -14.15 2.64
N ALA A 64 -12.34 -13.90 1.83
CA ALA A 64 -10.98 -14.33 2.10
C ALA A 64 -9.95 -13.39 1.44
N VAL A 65 -8.72 -13.42 1.94
CA VAL A 65 -7.53 -12.85 1.31
C VAL A 65 -6.59 -14.00 0.96
N ARG A 66 -5.84 -13.88 -0.12
CA ARG A 66 -4.83 -14.83 -0.56
C ARG A 66 -3.64 -14.08 -1.15
N PHE A 67 -2.46 -14.66 -0.97
CA PHE A 67 -1.22 -14.23 -1.61
C PHE A 67 -0.78 -15.30 -2.60
N GLU A 68 -0.21 -14.87 -3.72
CA GLU A 68 0.27 -15.76 -4.76
C GLU A 68 1.68 -15.32 -5.18
N ASP A 69 2.56 -16.29 -5.44
CA ASP A 69 3.95 -16.10 -5.85
C ASP A 69 4.83 -15.42 -4.79
N ASN A 70 4.56 -15.68 -3.49
CA ASN A 70 5.29 -15.14 -2.34
C ASN A 70 6.32 -16.13 -1.79
N ASP A 71 7.25 -16.60 -2.63
CA ASP A 71 8.19 -17.68 -2.31
C ASP A 71 9.17 -17.35 -1.17
N HIS A 72 9.54 -16.07 -1.00
CA HIS A 72 10.55 -15.63 -0.04
C HIS A 72 9.99 -14.91 1.19
N VAL A 73 8.69 -14.69 1.24
CA VAL A 73 8.00 -14.08 2.38
C VAL A 73 6.82 -14.95 2.80
N GLY A 74 6.78 -15.34 4.07
CA GLY A 74 5.69 -16.15 4.60
C GLY A 74 4.37 -15.39 4.63
N GLU A 75 3.26 -16.11 4.42
CA GLU A 75 1.90 -15.53 4.46
C GLU A 75 1.61 -14.82 5.78
N ASP A 76 2.05 -15.36 6.92
CA ASP A 76 1.86 -14.76 8.25
C ASP A 76 2.43 -13.34 8.35
N ASP A 77 3.56 -13.06 7.69
CA ASP A 77 4.18 -11.74 7.69
C ASP A 77 3.37 -10.78 6.80
N LEU A 78 2.89 -11.27 5.65
CA LEU A 78 2.06 -10.51 4.72
C LEU A 78 0.70 -10.20 5.33
N GLU A 79 0.05 -11.16 5.98
CA GLU A 79 -1.23 -10.96 6.67
C GLU A 79 -1.15 -9.90 7.76
N LYS A 80 -0.06 -9.86 8.54
CA LYS A 80 0.14 -8.82 9.57
C LYS A 80 0.33 -7.43 9.01
N ALA A 81 0.84 -7.31 7.79
CA ALA A 81 1.12 -6.03 7.15
C ALA A 81 -0.13 -5.37 6.53
N ILE A 82 -1.05 -6.17 6.03
CA ILE A 82 -2.24 -5.65 5.36
C ILE A 82 -3.34 -5.22 6.35
N LYS A 83 -4.26 -4.41 5.85
CA LYS A 83 -5.44 -3.95 6.60
C LYS A 83 -6.74 -4.59 6.12
N VAL A 84 -6.70 -5.20 4.92
CA VAL A 84 -7.86 -5.91 4.39
C VAL A 84 -7.94 -7.28 5.05
N GLU A 85 -9.10 -7.57 5.62
CA GLU A 85 -9.44 -8.85 6.24
C GLU A 85 -10.81 -9.33 5.78
N LYS A 86 -11.18 -10.55 6.13
CA LYS A 86 -12.51 -11.10 5.86
C LYS A 86 -13.61 -10.16 6.31
N GLY A 87 -14.56 -9.88 5.43
CA GLY A 87 -15.68 -8.98 5.67
C GLY A 87 -15.44 -7.52 5.29
N THR A 88 -14.21 -7.16 4.91
CA THR A 88 -13.86 -5.81 4.48
C THR A 88 -14.44 -5.48 3.10
N PHE A 89 -14.92 -4.25 2.92
CA PHE A 89 -15.25 -3.68 1.61
C PHE A 89 -13.97 -3.22 0.93
N VAL A 90 -13.61 -3.87 -0.18
CA VAL A 90 -12.34 -3.62 -0.90
C VAL A 90 -12.43 -2.33 -1.70
N ARG A 91 -11.71 -1.32 -1.23
CA ARG A 91 -11.57 0.00 -1.87
C ARG A 91 -10.16 0.16 -2.44
N PRO A 92 -10.00 0.83 -3.60
CA PRO A 92 -8.69 1.05 -4.22
C PRO A 92 -7.67 1.72 -3.29
N SER A 93 -8.11 2.64 -2.42
CA SER A 93 -7.23 3.30 -1.46
C SER A 93 -6.72 2.37 -0.36
N LEU A 94 -7.48 1.34 -0.01
CA LEU A 94 -7.09 0.36 1.00
C LEU A 94 -6.11 -0.66 0.40
N THR A 95 -6.43 -1.23 -0.77
CA THR A 95 -5.52 -2.16 -1.44
C THR A 95 -4.21 -1.49 -1.89
N ALA A 96 -4.24 -0.18 -2.22
CA ALA A 96 -3.01 0.55 -2.52
C ALA A 96 -2.06 0.60 -1.31
N ARG A 97 -2.58 0.86 -0.11
CA ARG A 97 -1.79 0.83 1.14
C ARG A 97 -1.27 -0.56 1.46
N ASP A 98 -2.10 -1.58 1.29
CA ASP A 98 -1.69 -2.96 1.54
C ASP A 98 -0.57 -3.37 0.57
N LYS A 99 -0.68 -3.01 -0.71
CA LYS A 99 0.38 -3.26 -1.69
C LYS A 99 1.69 -2.56 -1.32
N GLU A 100 1.62 -1.32 -0.86
CA GLU A 100 2.80 -0.59 -0.39
C GLU A 100 3.43 -1.28 0.82
N ALA A 101 2.62 -1.69 1.81
CA ALA A 101 3.10 -2.41 2.99
C ALA A 101 3.76 -3.76 2.63
N ILE A 102 3.17 -4.50 1.69
CA ILE A 102 3.76 -5.75 1.17
C ILE A 102 5.10 -5.44 0.49
N GLN A 103 5.16 -4.43 -0.39
CA GLN A 103 6.40 -4.04 -1.06
C GLN A 103 7.49 -3.60 -0.07
N ASP A 104 7.13 -2.95 1.04
CA ASP A 104 8.09 -2.54 2.08
C ASP A 104 8.74 -3.76 2.73
N ILE A 105 7.97 -4.82 3.04
CA ILE A 105 8.53 -6.09 3.55
C ILE A 105 9.54 -6.67 2.55
N TYR A 106 9.23 -6.66 1.28
CA TYR A 106 10.13 -7.16 0.24
C TYR A 106 11.39 -6.31 0.11
N ARG A 107 11.26 -4.97 0.20
CA ARG A 107 12.41 -4.04 0.19
C ARG A 107 13.34 -4.28 1.38
N GLU A 108 12.78 -4.48 2.58
CA GLU A 108 13.57 -4.82 3.78
C GLU A 108 14.36 -6.12 3.63
N LYS A 109 13.85 -7.05 2.83
CA LYS A 109 14.52 -8.33 2.52
C LYS A 109 15.45 -8.26 1.30
N GLY A 110 15.60 -7.07 0.68
CA GLY A 110 16.49 -6.82 -0.45
C GLY A 110 15.84 -6.95 -1.84
N TYR A 111 14.55 -7.21 -1.92
CA TYR A 111 13.80 -7.33 -3.18
C TYR A 111 13.21 -5.98 -3.62
N TYR A 112 14.06 -5.07 -4.06
CA TYR A 112 13.68 -3.69 -4.41
C TYR A 112 12.76 -3.57 -5.62
N ARG A 113 12.77 -4.57 -6.49
CA ARG A 113 11.96 -4.62 -7.71
C ARG A 113 10.66 -5.40 -7.51
N ALA A 114 10.31 -5.73 -6.27
CA ALA A 114 9.05 -6.41 -5.98
C ALA A 114 7.86 -5.55 -6.40
N ALA A 115 6.96 -6.15 -7.16
CA ALA A 115 5.73 -5.53 -7.64
C ALA A 115 4.54 -6.33 -7.14
N VAL A 116 3.51 -5.63 -6.65
CA VAL A 116 2.29 -6.25 -6.13
C VAL A 116 1.09 -5.72 -6.88
N THR A 117 0.26 -6.63 -7.37
CA THR A 117 -1.04 -6.32 -7.97
C THR A 117 -2.16 -6.98 -7.19
N ASP A 118 -3.37 -6.46 -7.29
CA ASP A 118 -4.52 -6.99 -6.59
C ASP A 118 -5.68 -7.28 -7.54
N THR A 119 -6.43 -8.34 -7.24
CA THR A 119 -7.63 -8.71 -8.00
C THR A 119 -8.64 -9.37 -7.08
N VAL A 120 -9.92 -9.02 -7.23
CA VAL A 120 -11.01 -9.74 -6.56
C VAL A 120 -11.53 -10.82 -7.47
N VAL A 121 -11.36 -12.07 -7.05
CA VAL A 121 -11.86 -13.27 -7.75
C VAL A 121 -13.12 -13.74 -7.07
N MET A 122 -14.14 -14.11 -7.85
CA MET A 122 -15.37 -14.69 -7.33
C MET A 122 -15.47 -16.15 -7.77
N ASP A 123 -15.63 -17.05 -6.81
CA ASP A 123 -15.92 -18.46 -7.11
C ASP A 123 -17.29 -18.58 -7.80
N ALA A 124 -17.35 -19.33 -8.88
CA ALA A 124 -18.56 -19.45 -9.69
C ALA A 124 -19.68 -20.22 -8.98
N LYS A 125 -19.33 -21.14 -8.06
CA LYS A 125 -20.26 -22.03 -7.36
C LYS A 125 -20.68 -21.46 -6.01
N THR A 126 -19.71 -21.12 -5.15
CA THR A 126 -19.96 -20.62 -3.78
C THR A 126 -20.33 -19.16 -3.75
N LYS A 127 -19.98 -18.39 -4.82
CA LYS A 127 -20.08 -16.92 -4.90
C LYS A 127 -19.19 -16.19 -3.89
N GLU A 128 -18.32 -16.90 -3.21
CA GLU A 128 -17.31 -16.30 -2.34
C GLU A 128 -16.35 -15.41 -3.14
N LYS A 129 -15.99 -14.29 -2.57
CA LYS A 129 -15.08 -13.31 -3.15
C LYS A 129 -13.77 -13.33 -2.39
N THR A 130 -12.70 -13.64 -3.09
CA THR A 130 -11.33 -13.64 -2.56
C THR A 130 -10.58 -12.48 -3.14
N LEU A 131 -9.97 -11.66 -2.29
CA LEU A 131 -8.96 -10.70 -2.72
C LEU A 131 -7.64 -11.46 -2.85
N VAL A 132 -7.05 -11.42 -4.03
CA VAL A 132 -5.77 -12.05 -4.31
C VAL A 132 -4.73 -10.97 -4.56
N TYR A 133 -3.64 -10.99 -3.78
CA TYR A 133 -2.44 -10.22 -4.04
C TYR A 133 -1.45 -11.08 -4.81
N TRP A 134 -1.17 -10.68 -6.06
CA TRP A 134 -0.16 -11.30 -6.91
C TRP A 134 1.16 -10.58 -6.71
N ILE A 135 2.19 -11.33 -6.37
CA ILE A 135 3.50 -10.79 -6.00
C ILE A 135 4.53 -11.22 -7.03
N LYS A 136 5.14 -10.26 -7.68
CA LYS A 136 6.32 -10.50 -8.52
C LYS A 136 7.53 -10.06 -7.71
N GLU A 137 8.21 -10.98 -7.05
CA GLU A 137 9.29 -10.69 -6.11
C GLU A 137 10.51 -10.06 -6.78
N GLY A 138 10.85 -10.53 -7.99
CA GLY A 138 12.07 -10.14 -8.68
C GLY A 138 13.32 -10.75 -8.04
N GLU A 139 14.48 -10.24 -8.42
CA GLU A 139 15.76 -10.66 -7.85
C GLU A 139 16.18 -9.70 -6.73
N LYS A 140 16.98 -10.21 -5.78
CA LYS A 140 17.61 -9.35 -4.77
C LYS A 140 18.57 -8.38 -5.42
N VAL A 141 18.50 -7.14 -4.98
CA VAL A 141 19.44 -6.11 -5.39
C VAL A 141 20.78 -6.34 -4.69
N LYS A 142 21.87 -6.24 -5.45
CA LYS A 142 23.23 -6.42 -4.97
C LYS A 142 24.03 -5.13 -5.02
N VAL A 143 24.83 -4.89 -4.00
CA VAL A 143 25.71 -3.74 -3.93
C VAL A 143 26.95 -3.99 -4.81
N LYS A 144 27.09 -3.28 -5.91
CA LYS A 144 28.25 -3.38 -6.80
C LYS A 144 29.42 -2.52 -6.33
N HIS A 145 29.12 -1.28 -5.93
CA HIS A 145 30.12 -0.31 -5.50
C HIS A 145 29.64 0.43 -4.25
N ILE A 146 30.59 0.87 -3.43
CA ILE A 146 30.38 1.80 -2.34
C ILE A 146 31.46 2.87 -2.49
N ASP A 147 31.06 4.09 -2.78
CA ASP A 147 31.94 5.22 -2.92
C ASP A 147 31.81 6.15 -1.72
N PHE A 148 32.93 6.71 -1.28
CA PHE A 148 32.99 7.68 -0.20
C PHE A 148 33.44 9.03 -0.75
N ILE A 149 32.67 10.06 -0.49
CA ILE A 149 32.96 11.44 -0.91
C ILE A 149 33.29 12.26 0.33
N GLY A 150 34.37 13.01 0.29
CA GLY A 150 34.79 13.87 1.39
C GLY A 150 35.65 13.18 2.48
N THR A 151 36.12 11.96 2.24
CA THR A 151 36.96 11.18 3.16
C THR A 151 38.44 11.47 3.02
N GLN A 152 38.84 12.74 3.15
CA GLN A 152 40.27 13.12 2.99
C GLN A 152 41.18 12.66 4.15
N LEU A 153 40.60 12.33 5.29
CA LEU A 153 41.33 12.06 6.53
C LEU A 153 41.47 10.57 6.87
N MET A 154 40.63 9.74 6.27
CA MET A 154 40.63 8.28 6.47
C MET A 154 40.61 7.54 5.15
N ASP A 155 41.28 6.39 5.13
CA ASP A 155 41.24 5.48 3.98
C ASP A 155 39.83 4.86 3.84
N SER A 156 39.36 4.80 2.62
CA SER A 156 38.07 4.18 2.27
C SER A 156 37.98 2.70 2.68
N GLU A 157 39.10 1.96 2.65
CA GLU A 157 39.18 0.57 3.11
C GLU A 157 38.93 0.47 4.62
N TYR A 158 39.48 1.41 5.39
CA TYR A 158 39.27 1.44 6.85
C TYR A 158 37.81 1.76 7.18
N ILE A 159 37.22 2.75 6.49
CA ILE A 159 35.78 3.06 6.66
C ILE A 159 34.93 1.83 6.29
N ARG A 160 35.23 1.20 5.17
CA ARG A 160 34.49 0.02 4.68
C ARG A 160 34.58 -1.18 5.64
N SER A 161 35.68 -1.27 6.42
CA SER A 161 35.91 -2.36 7.36
C SER A 161 34.84 -2.40 8.48
N VAL A 162 34.34 -1.24 8.93
CA VAL A 162 33.36 -1.14 10.03
C VAL A 162 31.90 -1.29 9.54
N MET A 163 31.67 -1.27 8.24
CA MET A 163 30.34 -1.40 7.64
C MET A 163 29.90 -2.86 7.59
N LYS A 164 28.59 -3.09 7.73
CA LYS A 164 27.95 -4.39 7.45
C LYS A 164 27.71 -4.58 5.95
N THR A 165 27.29 -3.51 5.28
CA THR A 165 27.08 -3.53 3.82
C THR A 165 28.39 -3.88 3.11
N LYS A 166 28.36 -4.91 2.30
CA LYS A 166 29.49 -5.38 1.53
C LYS A 166 29.17 -5.35 0.03
N THR A 167 30.19 -5.12 -0.76
CA THR A 167 30.06 -5.24 -2.23
C THR A 167 29.98 -6.69 -2.65
N ASP A 168 29.18 -6.96 -3.68
CA ASP A 168 29.05 -8.28 -4.30
C ASP A 168 30.36 -8.69 -4.97
N THR A 169 30.89 -9.81 -4.57
CA THR A 169 32.09 -10.43 -5.14
C THR A 169 31.84 -11.92 -5.34
N TRP A 170 32.66 -12.57 -6.17
CA TRP A 170 32.51 -14.01 -6.45
C TRP A 170 32.61 -14.90 -5.21
N LEU A 171 33.19 -14.40 -4.10
CA LEU A 171 33.34 -15.11 -2.82
C LEU A 171 32.30 -14.73 -1.78
N ARG A 172 31.66 -13.55 -1.93
CA ARG A 172 30.71 -13.02 -0.96
C ARG A 172 29.56 -12.37 -1.71
N GLY A 173 28.35 -12.80 -1.43
CA GLY A 173 27.16 -12.07 -1.84
C GLY A 173 27.10 -10.72 -1.14
N GLY A 174 26.83 -9.65 -1.89
CA GLY A 174 26.62 -8.30 -1.40
C GLY A 174 25.16 -7.93 -1.52
N ASP A 175 24.25 -8.67 -0.88
CA ASP A 175 22.84 -8.33 -0.91
C ASP A 175 22.63 -6.96 -0.29
N PHE A 176 21.85 -6.11 -0.96
CA PHE A 176 21.53 -4.79 -0.46
C PHE A 176 20.45 -4.87 0.62
N ASN A 177 20.76 -4.32 1.80
CA ASN A 177 19.80 -4.18 2.89
C ASN A 177 19.78 -2.72 3.36
N PRO A 178 18.64 -2.01 3.21
CA PRO A 178 18.54 -0.61 3.60
C PRO A 178 18.79 -0.38 5.09
N LYS A 179 18.36 -1.32 5.92
CA LYS A 179 18.56 -1.23 7.37
C LYS A 179 20.05 -1.32 7.74
N ASP A 180 20.78 -2.23 7.10
CA ASP A 180 22.22 -2.32 7.32
C ASP A 180 22.94 -1.04 6.84
N LEU A 181 22.51 -0.46 5.71
CA LEU A 181 23.08 0.79 5.21
C LEU A 181 22.82 1.96 6.19
N GLN A 182 21.62 2.04 6.77
CA GLN A 182 21.31 3.06 7.78
C GLN A 182 22.15 2.88 9.05
N GLU A 183 22.33 1.64 9.53
CA GLU A 183 23.21 1.33 10.65
C GLU A 183 24.68 1.61 10.33
N ASP A 184 25.11 1.39 9.10
CA ASP A 184 26.49 1.66 8.67
C ASP A 184 26.81 3.15 8.71
N ARG A 185 25.86 4.01 8.39
CA ARG A 185 26.00 5.45 8.56
C ARG A 185 26.38 5.82 9.99
N GLU A 186 25.68 5.25 10.97
CA GLU A 186 25.99 5.47 12.38
C GLU A 186 27.37 4.90 12.77
N ARG A 187 27.76 3.73 12.24
CA ARG A 187 29.08 3.14 12.49
C ARG A 187 30.20 4.01 11.95
N VAL A 188 30.02 4.58 10.77
CA VAL A 188 30.99 5.51 10.17
C VAL A 188 31.12 6.78 11.01
N ILE A 189 30.02 7.36 11.47
CA ILE A 189 30.06 8.51 12.37
C ILE A 189 30.82 8.18 13.67
N GLN A 190 30.54 7.02 14.27
CA GLN A 190 31.24 6.60 15.49
C GLN A 190 32.72 6.34 15.26
N LEU A 191 33.11 5.78 14.11
CA LEU A 191 34.50 5.60 13.74
C LEU A 191 35.22 6.98 13.72
N TYR A 192 34.68 7.98 13.02
CA TYR A 192 35.27 9.32 12.96
C TYR A 192 35.38 9.96 14.35
N LYS A 193 34.35 9.81 15.20
CA LYS A 193 34.38 10.34 16.57
C LYS A 193 35.43 9.66 17.41
N SER A 194 35.66 8.35 17.29
CA SER A 194 36.70 7.61 18.03
C SER A 194 38.12 8.06 17.63
N GLU A 195 38.29 8.53 16.40
CA GLU A 195 39.54 9.09 15.91
C GLU A 195 39.70 10.61 16.23
N GLY A 196 38.77 11.17 17.02
CA GLY A 196 38.86 12.56 17.50
C GLY A 196 38.08 13.58 16.64
N TYR A 197 37.40 13.19 15.59
CA TYR A 197 36.61 14.08 14.74
C TYR A 197 35.17 14.18 15.28
N LEU A 198 34.97 14.95 16.36
CA LEU A 198 33.72 15.01 17.11
C LEU A 198 32.53 15.57 16.32
N ASP A 199 32.80 16.45 15.35
CA ASP A 199 31.78 17.10 14.51
C ASP A 199 31.53 16.39 13.18
N ALA A 200 32.03 15.13 13.04
CA ALA A 200 31.84 14.35 11.83
C ALA A 200 30.35 14.08 11.58
N THR A 201 29.94 14.30 10.36
CA THR A 201 28.58 13.99 9.87
C THR A 201 28.65 13.14 8.62
N VAL A 202 27.65 12.29 8.42
CA VAL A 202 27.48 11.51 7.20
C VAL A 202 26.10 11.80 6.65
N ASN A 203 26.03 12.27 5.41
CA ASN A 203 24.77 12.55 4.71
C ASN A 203 23.99 11.25 4.43
N GLU A 204 22.71 11.38 4.04
CA GLU A 204 21.97 10.25 3.50
C GLU A 204 22.70 9.72 2.26
N PRO A 205 22.87 8.38 2.16
CA PRO A 205 23.52 7.77 1.00
C PRO A 205 22.65 7.94 -0.25
N GLU A 206 23.28 8.27 -1.36
CA GLU A 206 22.66 8.25 -2.68
C GLU A 206 22.71 6.83 -3.23
N LEU A 207 21.57 6.34 -3.73
CA LEU A 207 21.45 5.00 -4.33
C LEU A 207 21.29 5.14 -5.83
N ASP A 208 22.20 4.55 -6.58
CA ASP A 208 22.11 4.42 -8.03
C ASP A 208 21.83 2.96 -8.39
N PHE A 209 20.70 2.72 -9.05
CA PHE A 209 20.28 1.38 -9.47
C PHE A 209 20.59 1.22 -10.97
N SER A 210 21.61 0.43 -11.30
CA SER A 210 21.83 -0.01 -12.66
C SER A 210 20.85 -1.14 -13.06
N ASP A 211 20.44 -1.13 -14.31
CA ASP A 211 19.63 -2.21 -14.90
C ASP A 211 20.42 -3.52 -15.08
#